data_2863c8be4000a0379c3af06be4018bbb
#
_entry.id   2863c8be4000a0379c3af06be4018bbb
#
_cell.length_a   1.000
_cell.length_b   1.000
_cell.length_c   1.000
_cell.angle_alpha   90.00
_cell.angle_beta   90.00
_cell.angle_gamma   90.00
#
_symmetry.space_group_name_H-M   'P 1'
#
loop_
_entity.id
_entity.type
_entity.pdbx_description
1 polymer ?
#
loop_
_entity_poly.entity_id
_entity_poly.type
_entity_poly.pdbx_seq_one_letter_code
_entity_poly.pdbx_strand_id
1 'polypeptide(L)'
;MNRSFIYTIVLVILSLSFSSSCKKDDSGDGTVPVILVLGSNPTNWALELPYIDAGAIAYDITIEGDTIDITNKITTTNNVNVSSVGDYEVKYNVTDESGVAAEEKIRVVKVVVGKKN
;
A
#
# COMPACT_ATOMS: atom_id res chain seq x y z
N MET A 1 -50.51 24.22 23.81
CA MET A 1 -50.22 24.29 23.32
C MET A 1 -49.16 24.18 22.55
N ASN A 2 -48.29 24.60 22.41
CA ASN A 2 -47.32 24.50 21.57
C ASN A 2 -46.23 23.70 21.97
N ARG A 3 -46.21 23.11 23.05
CA ARG A 3 -45.18 22.31 23.39
C ARG A 3 -44.95 21.22 22.46
N SER A 4 -45.85 20.64 21.89
CA SER A 4 -45.65 19.50 21.05
C SER A 4 -44.86 19.83 19.85
N PHE A 5 -44.85 21.06 19.40
CA PHE A 5 -44.09 21.32 18.28
C PHE A 5 -42.72 21.17 18.56
N ILE A 6 -42.16 21.54 19.65
CA ILE A 6 -40.80 21.48 19.96
C ILE A 6 -40.24 20.13 19.93
N TYR A 7 -41.00 19.19 20.40
CA TYR A 7 -40.52 17.86 20.41
C TYR A 7 -40.37 17.31 19.03
N THR A 8 -41.21 17.69 18.17
CA THR A 8 -41.12 17.17 16.84
C THR A 8 -39.88 17.66 16.16
N ILE A 9 -39.53 18.84 16.37
CA ILE A 9 -38.38 19.40 15.76
C ILE A 9 -37.14 18.74 16.25
N VAL A 10 -37.05 18.47 17.48
CA VAL A 10 -35.91 17.86 18.03
C VAL A 10 -35.70 16.48 17.46
N LEU A 11 -36.77 15.80 17.23
CA LEU A 11 -36.63 14.49 16.69
C LEU A 11 -36.06 14.52 15.32
N VAL A 12 -36.45 15.45 14.53
CA VAL A 12 -35.99 15.52 13.20
C VAL A 12 -34.49 15.76 13.15
N ILE A 13 -34.04 16.62 13.99
CA ILE A 13 -32.67 16.93 14.00
C ILE A 13 -31.84 15.72 14.35
N LEU A 14 -32.32 14.94 15.24
CA LEU A 14 -31.60 13.83 15.64
C LEU A 14 -31.39 12.83 14.53
N SER A 15 -32.37 12.65 13.73
CA SER A 15 -32.24 11.65 12.71
C SER A 15 -31.25 12.02 11.67
N LEU A 16 -30.97 13.26 11.47
CA LEU A 16 -30.05 13.62 10.47
C LEU A 16 -28.65 13.26 10.79
N SER A 17 -28.33 13.23 12.03
CA SER A 17 -26.98 13.04 12.34
C SER A 17 -26.44 11.70 12.00
N PHE A 18 -27.26 10.72 11.83
CA PHE A 18 -26.73 9.49 11.49
C PHE A 18 -26.29 9.34 10.12
N SER A 19 -26.94 9.88 9.18
CA SER A 19 -26.71 9.56 7.83
C SER A 19 -25.37 9.92 7.35
N SER A 20 -24.74 10.85 7.94
CA SER A 20 -23.53 11.27 7.35
C SER A 20 -22.37 10.41 7.70
N SER A 21 -22.46 9.66 8.67
CA SER A 21 -21.29 9.01 9.03
C SER A 21 -20.85 7.88 8.19
N CYS A 22 -21.69 7.34 7.54
CA CYS A 22 -21.31 6.24 6.85
C CYS A 22 -20.52 6.36 5.80
N LYS A 23 -20.22 6.38 5.35
CA LYS A 23 -19.66 6.20 4.32
C LYS A 23 -18.72 6.37 3.89
N LYS A 24 -18.13 6.24 3.54
CA LYS A 24 -17.20 6.38 3.09
C LYS A 24 -16.72 5.67 2.32
N ASP A 25 -16.30 5.49 1.87
CA ASP A 25 -15.62 4.91 1.23
C ASP A 25 -15.61 4.29 0.34
N ASP A 26 -15.54 3.91 0.09
CA ASP A 26 -15.28 3.07 -0.53
C ASP A 26 -15.29 2.96 -1.71
N SER A 27 -14.88 2.83 -2.25
CA SER A 27 -14.69 2.82 -3.42
C SER A 27 -14.56 1.64 -4.01
N GLY A 28 -14.61 1.44 -5.09
CA GLY A 28 -14.36 0.36 -5.85
C GLY A 28 -14.88 -0.86 -5.28
N ASP A 29 -14.17 -1.87 -5.39
CA ASP A 29 -14.63 -3.14 -4.88
C ASP A 29 -14.35 -3.26 -3.42
N GLY A 30 -13.66 -2.31 -2.85
CA GLY A 30 -13.42 -2.34 -1.44
C GLY A 30 -12.33 -3.25 -0.98
N THR A 31 -11.67 -3.93 -1.85
CA THR A 31 -10.56 -4.78 -1.46
C THR A 31 -9.25 -4.03 -1.66
N VAL A 32 -8.22 -4.46 -0.99
CA VAL A 32 -6.93 -3.80 -1.04
C VAL A 32 -5.95 -4.71 -1.73
N PRO A 33 -5.24 -4.24 -2.74
CA PRO A 33 -4.27 -5.10 -3.41
C PRO A 33 -3.10 -5.43 -2.49
N VAL A 34 -2.37 -6.48 -2.84
CA VAL A 34 -1.31 -7.02 -2.02
C VAL A 34 -0.02 -7.04 -2.81
N ILE A 35 1.09 -6.64 -2.20
CA ILE A 35 2.41 -6.72 -2.79
C ILE A 35 3.23 -7.75 -2.04
N LEU A 36 3.90 -8.63 -2.78
CA LEU A 36 4.82 -9.60 -2.19
C LEU A 36 6.20 -9.31 -2.72
N VAL A 37 7.14 -9.04 -1.84
CA VAL A 37 8.51 -8.74 -2.21
C VAL A 37 9.23 -10.06 -2.46
N LEU A 38 9.89 -10.17 -3.60
CA LEU A 38 10.59 -11.40 -3.97
C LEU A 38 12.03 -11.35 -3.48
N GLY A 39 12.58 -12.51 -3.20
CA GLY A 39 13.97 -12.59 -2.77
C GLY A 39 14.15 -12.22 -1.31
N SER A 40 15.37 -12.02 -0.91
CA SER A 40 15.67 -11.78 0.51
C SER A 40 15.38 -10.34 0.90
N ASN A 41 15.01 -10.17 2.15
CA ASN A 41 14.77 -8.86 2.71
C ASN A 41 15.03 -8.92 4.21
N PRO A 42 16.06 -8.28 4.70
CA PRO A 42 17.01 -7.45 3.97
C PRO A 42 17.92 -8.28 3.09
N THR A 43 18.56 -7.64 2.15
CA THR A 43 19.50 -8.33 1.29
C THR A 43 20.86 -7.65 1.42
N ASN A 44 21.92 -8.45 1.43
CA ASN A 44 23.28 -7.91 1.46
C ASN A 44 23.79 -7.79 0.04
N TRP A 45 24.44 -6.71 -0.28
CA TRP A 45 24.93 -6.48 -1.63
C TRP A 45 26.37 -6.01 -1.57
N ALA A 46 27.16 -6.45 -2.51
CA ALA A 46 28.59 -6.13 -2.48
C ALA A 46 28.84 -4.70 -2.98
N LEU A 47 29.71 -4.01 -2.29
CA LEU A 47 30.13 -2.67 -2.68
C LEU A 47 30.65 -2.70 -4.11
N GLU A 48 30.30 -1.72 -4.88
CA GLU A 48 30.71 -1.54 -6.27
C GLU A 48 30.13 -2.56 -7.25
N LEU A 49 29.22 -3.39 -6.82
CA LEU A 49 28.56 -4.32 -7.73
C LEU A 49 27.25 -3.69 -8.15
N PRO A 50 26.97 -3.54 -9.44
CA PRO A 50 25.70 -2.91 -9.86
C PRO A 50 24.50 -3.61 -9.25
N TYR A 51 23.59 -2.86 -8.69
CA TYR A 51 22.45 -3.45 -7.97
C TYR A 51 21.38 -3.90 -8.95
N ILE A 52 20.94 -5.13 -8.79
CA ILE A 52 19.82 -5.68 -9.55
C ILE A 52 18.79 -6.14 -8.55
N ASP A 53 17.63 -5.54 -8.58
CA ASP A 53 16.59 -5.87 -7.61
C ASP A 53 15.86 -7.14 -8.00
N ALA A 54 15.52 -7.94 -7.01
CA ALA A 54 14.78 -9.17 -7.26
C ALA A 54 13.31 -8.89 -7.60
N GLY A 55 12.81 -7.71 -7.27
CA GLY A 55 11.47 -7.34 -7.68
C GLY A 55 10.39 -7.72 -6.69
N ALA A 56 9.18 -7.53 -7.13
CA ALA A 56 8.00 -7.84 -6.33
C ALA A 56 6.87 -8.22 -7.28
N ILE A 57 5.86 -8.87 -6.76
CA ILE A 57 4.66 -9.16 -7.53
C ILE A 57 3.48 -8.58 -6.78
N ALA A 58 2.39 -8.34 -7.48
CA ALA A 58 1.22 -7.76 -6.85
C ALA A 58 -0.05 -8.36 -7.43
N TYR A 59 -1.05 -8.49 -6.58
CA TYR A 59 -2.34 -8.97 -6.99
C TYR A 59 -3.40 -8.07 -6.47
N ASP A 60 -4.45 -7.92 -7.25
CA ASP A 60 -5.69 -7.33 -6.76
C ASP A 60 -6.63 -8.48 -6.41
N ILE A 61 -7.52 -8.30 -5.47
CA ILE A 61 -8.44 -9.32 -5.04
C ILE A 61 -9.84 -8.81 -5.30
N THR A 62 -10.62 -9.55 -6.06
CA THR A 62 -11.98 -9.12 -6.37
C THR A 62 -12.89 -9.43 -5.20
N ILE A 63 -14.08 -8.85 -5.22
CA ILE A 63 -15.02 -9.13 -4.14
C ILE A 63 -15.46 -10.56 -4.14
N GLU A 64 -15.35 -11.27 -5.26
CA GLU A 64 -15.66 -12.67 -5.26
C GLU A 64 -14.49 -13.50 -4.72
N GLY A 65 -13.38 -12.89 -4.48
CA GLY A 65 -12.23 -13.62 -3.95
C GLY A 65 -11.22 -14.07 -4.99
N ASP A 66 -11.42 -13.71 -6.25
CA ASP A 66 -10.46 -14.08 -7.29
C ASP A 66 -9.28 -13.14 -7.26
N THR A 67 -8.14 -13.58 -7.74
CA THR A 67 -6.97 -12.73 -7.79
C THR A 67 -6.68 -12.30 -9.22
N ILE A 68 -6.24 -11.07 -9.39
CA ILE A 68 -5.86 -10.53 -10.65
C ILE A 68 -4.43 -10.04 -10.52
N ASP A 69 -3.58 -10.48 -11.43
CA ASP A 69 -2.16 -10.10 -11.36
C ASP A 69 -2.00 -8.67 -11.85
N ILE A 70 -1.54 -7.80 -10.99
CA ILE A 70 -1.29 -6.41 -11.34
C ILE A 70 0.17 -6.03 -11.16
N THR A 71 1.05 -7.03 -11.24
CA THR A 71 2.47 -6.81 -11.06
C THR A 71 3.01 -5.73 -11.98
N ASN A 72 2.49 -5.64 -13.19
CA ASN A 72 2.98 -4.64 -14.14
C ASN A 72 2.59 -3.22 -13.77
N LYS A 73 1.77 -3.04 -12.76
CA LYS A 73 1.40 -1.70 -12.30
C LYS A 73 2.26 -1.23 -11.14
N ILE A 74 3.16 -2.07 -10.65
CA ILE A 74 3.99 -1.69 -9.50
C ILE A 74 4.92 -0.56 -9.90
N THR A 75 5.00 0.47 -9.05
CA THR A 75 6.00 1.52 -9.18
C THR A 75 7.10 1.21 -8.19
N THR A 76 8.32 1.13 -8.66
CA THR A 76 9.47 0.83 -7.82
C THR A 76 10.39 2.03 -7.79
N THR A 77 10.79 2.43 -6.59
CA THR A 77 11.78 3.50 -6.44
C THR A 77 12.89 2.98 -5.54
N ASN A 78 14.12 3.40 -5.79
CA ASN A 78 15.18 3.00 -4.88
C ASN A 78 16.25 4.08 -4.81
N ASN A 79 16.96 4.09 -3.72
CA ASN A 79 18.05 5.02 -3.53
C ASN A 79 19.39 4.30 -3.34
N VAL A 80 19.49 3.07 -3.81
CA VAL A 80 20.69 2.26 -3.58
C VAL A 80 21.90 2.91 -4.22
N ASN A 81 22.95 3.07 -3.43
CA ASN A 81 24.19 3.61 -3.90
C ASN A 81 25.28 2.58 -3.62
N VAL A 82 25.69 1.85 -4.64
CA VAL A 82 26.65 0.78 -4.44
C VAL A 82 28.07 1.28 -4.24
N SER A 83 28.30 2.57 -4.38
CA SER A 83 29.62 3.12 -4.16
C SER A 83 29.87 3.45 -2.69
N SER A 84 28.88 3.29 -1.85
CA SER A 84 29.01 3.68 -0.45
C SER A 84 28.36 2.63 0.42
N VAL A 85 29.08 2.12 1.39
CA VAL A 85 28.55 1.16 2.35
C VAL A 85 27.43 1.82 3.13
N GLY A 86 26.36 1.13 3.35
CA GLY A 86 25.24 1.65 4.12
C GLY A 86 23.97 0.89 3.83
N ASP A 87 22.90 1.34 4.42
CA ASP A 87 21.57 0.74 4.24
C ASP A 87 20.76 1.63 3.33
N TYR A 88 20.12 1.02 2.37
CA TYR A 88 19.31 1.73 1.38
C TYR A 88 17.97 1.05 1.27
N GLU A 89 17.03 1.66 0.58
CA GLU A 89 15.68 1.13 0.48
C GLU A 89 15.20 1.05 -0.95
N VAL A 90 14.50 -0.03 -1.26
CA VAL A 90 13.74 -0.15 -2.49
C VAL A 90 12.29 -0.20 -2.07
N LYS A 91 11.45 0.66 -2.64
CA LYS A 91 10.06 0.76 -2.25
C LYS A 91 9.17 0.36 -3.41
N TYR A 92 8.14 -0.39 -3.10
CA TYR A 92 7.20 -0.89 -4.09
C TYR A 92 5.82 -0.40 -3.73
N ASN A 93 5.13 0.17 -4.71
CA ASN A 93 3.77 0.68 -4.53
C ASN A 93 2.92 0.27 -5.71
N VAL A 94 1.66 0.03 -5.49
CA VAL A 94 0.72 -0.28 -6.56
C VAL A 94 -0.65 0.22 -6.17
N THR A 95 -1.42 0.64 -7.17
CA THR A 95 -2.80 1.04 -6.97
C THR A 95 -3.63 0.28 -8.00
N ASP A 96 -4.75 -0.26 -7.60
CA ASP A 96 -5.57 -1.03 -8.52
C ASP A 96 -6.39 -0.12 -9.41
N GLU A 97 -7.22 -0.71 -10.26
CA GLU A 97 -8.00 0.09 -11.17
C GLU A 97 -9.07 0.88 -10.49
N SER A 98 -9.48 0.49 -9.33
CA SER A 98 -10.48 1.23 -8.57
C SER A 98 -9.88 2.41 -7.82
N GLY A 99 -8.58 2.52 -7.82
CA GLY A 99 -7.90 3.61 -7.10
C GLY A 99 -7.49 3.26 -5.69
N VAL A 100 -7.56 1.98 -5.31
CA VAL A 100 -7.19 1.57 -3.97
C VAL A 100 -5.71 1.20 -3.97
N ALA A 101 -4.97 1.77 -3.04
CA ALA A 101 -3.52 1.54 -2.97
C ALA A 101 -3.19 0.40 -2.03
N ALA A 102 -2.21 -0.40 -2.41
CA ALA A 102 -1.69 -1.44 -1.52
C ALA A 102 -0.81 -0.80 -0.46
N GLU A 103 -0.59 -1.53 0.59
CA GLU A 103 0.39 -1.12 1.59
C GLU A 103 1.75 -1.11 0.94
N GLU A 104 2.50 -0.03 1.09
CA GLU A 104 3.85 0.07 0.53
C GLU A 104 4.73 -1.00 1.12
N LYS A 105 5.55 -1.65 0.31
CA LYS A 105 6.51 -2.62 0.79
C LYS A 105 7.91 -2.11 0.54
N ILE A 106 8.82 -2.43 1.44
CA ILE A 106 10.17 -1.92 1.40
C ILE A 106 11.15 -3.06 1.54
N ARG A 107 12.12 -3.10 0.65
CA ARG A 107 13.27 -4.00 0.80
C ARG A 107 14.44 -3.17 1.30
N VAL A 108 15.14 -3.64 2.30
CA VAL A 108 16.34 -3.00 2.79
C VAL A 108 17.53 -3.64 2.09
N VAL A 109 18.37 -2.83 1.46
CA VAL A 109 19.57 -3.30 0.80
C VAL A 109 20.76 -2.81 1.60
N LYS A 110 21.56 -3.74 2.10
CA LYS A 110 22.72 -3.39 2.89
C LYS A 110 23.95 -3.55 2.01
N VAL A 111 24.55 -2.43 1.60
CA VAL A 111 25.74 -2.46 0.79
C VAL A 111 26.92 -2.66 1.74
N VAL A 112 27.65 -3.74 1.54
CA VAL A 112 28.73 -4.11 2.44
C VAL A 112 29.97 -4.41 1.63
N VAL A 113 31.10 -4.35 2.29
CA VAL A 113 32.35 -4.70 1.63
C VAL A 113 32.33 -6.16 1.29
N GLY A 114 32.60 -6.48 0.03
CA GLY A 114 32.56 -7.85 -0.40
C GLY A 114 33.67 -8.65 0.23
N LYS A 115 33.43 -9.98 0.37
CA LYS A 115 34.41 -10.81 0.89
C LYS A 115 35.36 -11.16 -0.15
N LYS A 116 36.63 -11.13 0.15
CA LYS A 116 37.55 -11.53 -0.80
C LYS A 116 37.96 -12.87 -0.49
N ASN A 117 38.03 -13.71 -1.34
CA ASN A 117 38.46 -15.07 -1.04
C ASN A 117 39.81 -15.40 -1.60
#